data_a0e296518f2f813791bb31ca44b7381c
#
_entry.id   a0e296518f2f813791bb31ca44b7381c
#
_cell.length_a   1.000
_cell.length_b   1.000
_cell.length_c   1.000
_cell.angle_alpha   90.00
_cell.angle_beta   90.00
_cell.angle_gamma   90.00
#
_symmetry.space_group_name_H-M   'P 1'
#
loop_
_entity.id
_entity.type
_entity.pdbx_description
1 polymer ?
#
loop_
_entity_poly.entity_id
_entity_poly.type
_entity_poly.pdbx_seq_one_letter_code
_entity_poly.pdbx_strand_id
1 'polypeptide(L)'
;ALLLVLYHLMKRRGENLSRLKAFTLSATDGSQAGQISPDAEQAARFLDDVDLSMFLEVIDVPKSSLDYVEAIRITEDYKPLDIQSATMGIALCREIRNRYPDWKFLADGDGGDENLKDYPIEDNPELTIRSVLNNQMLYHEGWGVHAIKHSLTYSGGQSRGHVRTWAPARHFGFSGFSPFALPNVIEVAEGIPFIELTEWDHGKLYDLKGEVARRGVEAITGITMPVFEKRRFQHGAVDKASFDDVFPADEL
;
A
#
# COMPACT_ATOMS: atom_id res chain seq x y z
N ALA A 1 -3.52 -9.77 0.73
CA ALA A 1 -2.93 -10.62 1.78
C ALA A 1 -3.55 -10.32 3.16
N LEU A 2 -3.38 -9.12 3.72
CA LEU A 2 -3.82 -8.79 5.11
C LEU A 2 -5.29 -9.08 5.37
N LEU A 3 -6.20 -8.69 4.47
CA LEU A 3 -7.62 -8.95 4.62
C LEU A 3 -7.94 -10.44 4.73
N LEU A 4 -7.30 -11.26 3.89
CA LEU A 4 -7.52 -12.71 3.89
C LEU A 4 -7.08 -13.36 5.21
N VAL A 5 -5.89 -12.97 5.69
CA VAL A 5 -5.37 -13.46 6.98
C VAL A 5 -6.26 -13.00 8.13
N LEU A 6 -6.65 -11.72 8.15
CA LEU A 6 -7.51 -11.17 9.20
C LEU A 6 -8.89 -11.83 9.20
N TYR A 7 -9.51 -11.98 8.02
CA TYR A 7 -10.77 -12.72 7.86
C TYR A 7 -10.67 -14.15 8.41
N HIS A 8 -9.61 -14.88 8.03
CA HIS A 8 -9.39 -16.24 8.49
C HIS A 8 -9.22 -16.31 10.02
N LEU A 9 -8.43 -15.40 10.61
CA LEU A 9 -8.22 -15.35 12.06
C LEU A 9 -9.52 -15.02 12.81
N MET A 10 -10.28 -14.04 12.34
CA MET A 10 -11.56 -13.68 12.93
C MET A 10 -12.56 -14.86 12.86
N LYS A 11 -12.65 -15.52 11.71
CA LYS A 11 -13.50 -16.70 11.51
C LYS A 11 -13.12 -17.84 12.47
N ARG A 12 -11.81 -18.15 12.60
CA ARG A 12 -11.32 -19.18 13.53
C ARG A 12 -11.62 -18.86 14.98
N ARG A 13 -11.66 -17.58 15.35
CA ARG A 13 -11.95 -17.13 16.73
C ARG A 13 -13.45 -16.97 17.00
N GLY A 14 -14.30 -17.18 16.03
CA GLY A 14 -15.75 -16.93 16.16
C GLY A 14 -16.10 -15.45 16.33
N GLU A 15 -15.24 -14.55 15.86
CA GLU A 15 -15.44 -13.11 15.92
C GLU A 15 -16.53 -12.67 14.93
N ASN A 16 -17.17 -11.54 15.23
CA ASN A 16 -18.18 -10.97 14.36
C ASN A 16 -17.54 -10.36 13.10
N LEU A 17 -17.73 -11.02 11.96
CA LEU A 17 -17.18 -10.61 10.68
C LEU A 17 -17.78 -9.30 10.12
N SER A 18 -18.94 -8.84 10.64
CA SER A 18 -19.50 -7.54 10.24
C SER A 18 -18.62 -6.35 10.67
N ARG A 19 -17.63 -6.60 11.53
CA ARG A 19 -16.63 -5.62 11.97
C ARG A 19 -15.44 -5.51 11.02
N LEU A 20 -15.42 -6.27 9.94
CA LEU A 20 -14.36 -6.27 8.95
C LEU A 20 -14.85 -5.61 7.66
N LYS A 21 -14.07 -4.67 7.13
CA LYS A 21 -14.27 -4.08 5.81
C LYS A 21 -12.93 -3.82 5.12
N ALA A 22 -12.97 -3.86 3.81
CA ALA A 22 -11.89 -3.39 2.94
C ALA A 22 -12.35 -2.12 2.26
N PHE A 23 -11.54 -1.08 2.32
CA PHE A 23 -11.84 0.20 1.68
C PHE A 23 -10.87 0.45 0.55
N THR A 24 -11.37 1.00 -0.55
CA THR A 24 -10.56 1.54 -1.64
C THR A 24 -11.11 2.89 -2.06
N LEU A 25 -10.22 3.78 -2.46
CA LEU A 25 -10.57 5.12 -2.92
C LEU A 25 -10.81 5.11 -4.43
N SER A 26 -11.84 5.82 -4.83
CA SER A 26 -12.09 6.20 -6.22
C SER A 26 -12.35 7.70 -6.25
N ALA A 27 -11.57 8.43 -7.04
CA ALA A 27 -11.79 9.86 -7.20
C ALA A 27 -12.22 10.14 -8.63
N THR A 28 -13.48 10.52 -8.80
CA THR A 28 -14.10 10.73 -10.11
C THR A 28 -14.67 12.14 -10.24
N ASP A 29 -14.82 12.62 -11.48
CA ASP A 29 -15.45 13.94 -11.73
C ASP A 29 -16.98 13.88 -11.73
N GLY A 30 -17.55 12.72 -11.44
CA GLY A 30 -19.00 12.52 -11.53
C GLY A 30 -19.57 12.57 -12.95
N SER A 31 -18.70 12.72 -13.95
CA SER A 31 -19.11 12.86 -15.36
C SER A 31 -19.60 11.56 -16.00
N GLN A 32 -19.29 10.42 -15.41
CA GLN A 32 -19.77 9.11 -15.85
C GLN A 32 -20.30 8.32 -14.65
N ALA A 33 -21.60 8.28 -14.52
CA ALA A 33 -22.25 7.49 -13.48
C ALA A 33 -21.84 6.01 -13.58
N GLY A 34 -21.19 5.49 -12.54
CA GLY A 34 -20.77 4.09 -12.43
C GLY A 34 -19.33 3.80 -12.84
N GLN A 35 -18.54 4.77 -13.27
CA GLN A 35 -17.11 4.57 -13.48
C GLN A 35 -16.39 4.63 -12.14
N ILE A 36 -15.66 3.59 -11.82
CA ILE A 36 -14.79 3.52 -10.63
C ILE A 36 -13.33 3.53 -11.06
N SER A 37 -12.45 3.87 -10.13
CA SER A 37 -11.01 3.94 -10.41
C SER A 37 -10.42 2.57 -10.74
N PRO A 38 -9.28 2.51 -11.47
CA PRO A 38 -8.61 1.25 -11.78
C PRO A 38 -8.24 0.41 -10.54
N ASP A 39 -7.90 1.05 -9.43
CA ASP A 39 -7.62 0.35 -8.17
C ASP A 39 -8.90 -0.23 -7.55
N ALA A 40 -10.02 0.48 -7.63
CA ALA A 40 -11.29 -0.02 -7.15
C ALA A 40 -11.78 -1.22 -7.98
N GLU A 41 -11.59 -1.17 -9.31
CA GLU A 41 -11.87 -2.34 -10.18
C GLU A 41 -10.99 -3.53 -9.83
N GLN A 42 -9.69 -3.30 -9.62
CA GLN A 42 -8.76 -4.37 -9.27
C GLN A 42 -9.09 -4.96 -7.89
N ALA A 43 -9.43 -4.12 -6.91
CA ALA A 43 -9.87 -4.57 -5.59
C ALA A 43 -11.16 -5.40 -5.65
N ALA A 44 -12.11 -4.98 -6.49
CA ALA A 44 -13.36 -5.73 -6.71
C ALA A 44 -13.09 -7.11 -7.30
N ARG A 45 -12.28 -7.20 -8.37
CA ARG A 45 -11.89 -8.48 -8.98
C ARG A 45 -11.17 -9.38 -7.98
N PHE A 46 -10.19 -8.82 -7.25
CA PHE A 46 -9.45 -9.58 -6.24
C PHE A 46 -10.37 -10.21 -5.19
N LEU A 47 -11.33 -9.43 -4.68
CA LEU A 47 -12.23 -9.93 -3.64
C LEU A 47 -13.30 -10.87 -4.18
N ASP A 48 -13.67 -10.73 -5.46
CA ASP A 48 -14.55 -11.66 -6.15
C ASP A 48 -13.88 -13.03 -6.34
N ASP A 49 -12.62 -13.04 -6.78
CA ASP A 49 -11.82 -14.26 -6.98
C ASP A 49 -11.64 -15.08 -5.68
N VAL A 50 -11.83 -14.48 -4.51
CA VAL A 50 -11.67 -15.13 -3.19
C VAL A 50 -12.97 -15.16 -2.37
N ASP A 51 -14.11 -14.93 -2.98
CA ASP A 51 -15.45 -14.95 -2.37
C ASP A 51 -15.62 -13.96 -1.18
N LEU A 52 -14.93 -12.82 -1.21
CA LEU A 52 -14.96 -11.79 -0.16
C LEU A 52 -15.48 -10.43 -0.63
N SER A 53 -16.17 -10.35 -1.77
CA SER A 53 -16.71 -9.11 -2.35
C SER A 53 -17.60 -8.33 -1.38
N MET A 54 -18.29 -9.01 -0.47
CA MET A 54 -19.17 -8.41 0.54
C MET A 54 -18.44 -7.50 1.53
N PHE A 55 -17.13 -7.63 1.64
CA PHE A 55 -16.33 -6.80 2.54
C PHE A 55 -15.80 -5.53 1.87
N LEU A 56 -15.86 -5.44 0.53
CA LEU A 56 -15.38 -4.27 -0.19
C LEU A 56 -16.37 -3.11 -0.08
N GLU A 57 -15.83 -1.96 0.23
CA GLU A 57 -16.52 -0.69 0.11
C GLU A 57 -15.66 0.29 -0.68
N VAL A 58 -16.16 0.67 -1.86
CA VAL A 58 -15.54 1.71 -2.67
C VAL A 58 -15.96 3.07 -2.13
N ILE A 59 -14.99 3.87 -1.75
CA ILE A 59 -15.17 5.25 -1.32
C ILE A 59 -14.98 6.14 -2.54
N ASP A 60 -16.08 6.59 -3.10
CA ASP A 60 -16.04 7.52 -4.22
C ASP A 60 -16.14 8.96 -3.72
N VAL A 61 -15.20 9.79 -4.17
CA VAL A 61 -15.10 11.20 -3.80
C VAL A 61 -14.94 12.07 -5.07
N PRO A 62 -15.42 13.31 -5.06
CA PRO A 62 -15.12 14.22 -6.15
C PRO A 62 -13.63 14.59 -6.12
N LYS A 63 -12.98 14.70 -7.28
CA LYS A 63 -11.55 15.11 -7.37
C LYS A 63 -11.29 16.44 -6.67
N SER A 64 -12.25 17.35 -6.67
CA SER A 64 -12.17 18.64 -5.99
C SER A 64 -12.05 18.53 -4.46
N SER A 65 -12.27 17.35 -3.87
CA SER A 65 -12.07 17.11 -2.43
C SER A 65 -10.65 16.65 -2.09
N LEU A 66 -9.80 16.44 -3.10
CA LEU A 66 -8.39 16.08 -2.91
C LEU A 66 -7.58 17.37 -2.70
N ASP A 67 -7.18 17.62 -1.46
CA ASP A 67 -6.45 18.84 -1.05
C ASP A 67 -5.03 18.48 -0.60
N TYR A 68 -4.05 18.72 -1.46
CA TYR A 68 -2.64 18.47 -1.15
C TYR A 68 -2.08 19.46 -0.12
N VAL A 69 -2.64 20.68 -0.04
CA VAL A 69 -2.24 21.67 0.97
C VAL A 69 -2.64 21.19 2.37
N GLU A 70 -3.83 20.59 2.50
CA GLU A 70 -4.23 19.92 3.73
C GLU A 70 -3.30 18.76 4.07
N ALA A 71 -2.89 17.96 3.08
CA ALA A 71 -1.95 16.87 3.28
C ALA A 71 -0.61 17.37 3.84
N ILE A 72 -0.03 18.44 3.28
CA ILE A 72 1.19 19.05 3.79
C ILE A 72 1.02 19.48 5.25
N ARG A 73 -0.10 20.10 5.61
CA ARG A 73 -0.37 20.57 6.99
C ARG A 73 -0.52 19.41 7.99
N ILE A 74 -1.10 18.28 7.57
CA ILE A 74 -1.33 17.13 8.44
C ILE A 74 -0.05 16.31 8.61
N THR A 75 0.72 16.13 7.53
CA THR A 75 1.88 15.25 7.54
C THR A 75 3.18 15.96 7.84
N GLU A 76 3.22 17.27 7.65
CA GLU A 76 4.42 18.10 7.78
C GLU A 76 5.58 17.59 6.89
N ASP A 77 5.24 17.00 5.75
CA ASP A 77 6.18 16.51 4.75
C ASP A 77 6.05 17.32 3.45
N TYR A 78 7.16 17.45 2.72
CA TYR A 78 7.24 18.23 1.49
C TYR A 78 7.69 17.40 0.27
N LYS A 79 7.82 16.08 0.44
CA LYS A 79 8.17 15.21 -0.68
C LYS A 79 6.94 14.94 -1.54
N PRO A 80 6.98 15.27 -2.84
CA PRO A 80 5.81 15.16 -3.72
C PRO A 80 5.12 13.79 -3.63
N LEU A 81 5.88 12.72 -3.66
CA LEU A 81 5.35 11.36 -3.63
C LEU A 81 4.63 11.02 -2.31
N ASP A 82 5.11 11.54 -1.19
CA ASP A 82 4.51 11.32 0.11
C ASP A 82 3.26 12.19 0.28
N ILE A 83 3.29 13.44 -0.21
CA ILE A 83 2.11 14.33 -0.25
C ILE A 83 1.00 13.73 -1.10
N GLN A 84 1.31 13.26 -2.31
CA GLN A 84 0.34 12.64 -3.20
C GLN A 84 -0.36 11.45 -2.53
N SER A 85 0.41 10.57 -1.89
CA SER A 85 -0.14 9.42 -1.18
C SER A 85 -0.95 9.83 0.05
N ALA A 86 -0.48 10.80 0.83
CA ALA A 86 -1.17 11.32 2.00
C ALA A 86 -2.50 11.99 1.63
N THR A 87 -2.56 12.73 0.53
CA THR A 87 -3.79 13.35 0.03
C THR A 87 -4.89 12.31 -0.20
N MET A 88 -4.55 11.19 -0.84
CA MET A 88 -5.47 10.08 -1.04
C MET A 88 -5.87 9.42 0.29
N GLY A 89 -4.90 9.21 1.19
CA GLY A 89 -5.14 8.66 2.53
C GLY A 89 -6.06 9.53 3.38
N ILE A 90 -5.92 10.85 3.30
CA ILE A 90 -6.76 11.82 4.01
C ILE A 90 -8.20 11.77 3.49
N ALA A 91 -8.39 11.82 2.17
CA ALA A 91 -9.71 11.72 1.57
C ALA A 91 -10.41 10.41 1.97
N LEU A 92 -9.69 9.29 1.90
CA LEU A 92 -10.20 7.97 2.31
C LEU A 92 -10.57 7.95 3.81
N CYS A 93 -9.68 8.37 4.69
CA CYS A 93 -9.91 8.36 6.15
C CYS A 93 -11.05 9.28 6.56
N ARG A 94 -11.20 10.45 5.92
CA ARG A 94 -12.32 11.38 6.14
C ARG A 94 -13.65 10.69 5.87
N GLU A 95 -13.78 10.06 4.71
CA GLU A 95 -15.03 9.41 4.33
C GLU A 95 -15.32 8.15 5.15
N ILE A 96 -14.30 7.38 5.51
CA ILE A 96 -14.47 6.26 6.45
C ILE A 96 -14.99 6.77 7.79
N ARG A 97 -14.44 7.87 8.32
CA ARG A 97 -14.90 8.47 9.58
C ARG A 97 -16.34 8.95 9.49
N ASN A 98 -16.72 9.57 8.37
CA ASN A 98 -18.09 10.05 8.15
C ASN A 98 -19.09 8.88 8.16
N ARG A 99 -18.76 7.75 7.53
CA ARG A 99 -19.63 6.57 7.42
C ARG A 99 -19.59 5.69 8.65
N TYR A 100 -18.46 5.62 9.34
CA TYR A 100 -18.20 4.71 10.47
C TYR A 100 -17.62 5.49 11.67
N PRO A 101 -18.42 6.34 12.33
CA PRO A 101 -17.94 7.23 13.40
C PRO A 101 -17.38 6.46 14.61
N ASP A 102 -17.86 5.25 14.86
CA ASP A 102 -17.47 4.43 16.01
C ASP A 102 -16.28 3.50 15.74
N TRP A 103 -15.81 3.41 14.50
CA TRP A 103 -14.69 2.56 14.16
C TRP A 103 -13.37 3.16 14.64
N LYS A 104 -12.48 2.29 15.13
CA LYS A 104 -11.25 2.72 15.81
C LYS A 104 -9.98 2.32 15.09
N PHE A 105 -9.98 1.22 14.36
CA PHE A 105 -8.75 0.63 13.82
C PHE A 105 -8.76 0.63 12.30
N LEU A 106 -7.63 1.05 11.73
CA LEU A 106 -7.31 0.88 10.32
C LEU A 106 -6.01 0.08 10.19
N ALA A 107 -5.98 -0.85 9.24
CA ALA A 107 -4.78 -1.57 8.87
C ALA A 107 -4.52 -1.37 7.36
N ASP A 108 -3.25 -1.23 7.02
CA ASP A 108 -2.80 -1.04 5.64
C ASP A 108 -1.68 -2.01 5.25
N GLY A 109 -1.21 -1.93 4.02
CA GLY A 109 -0.16 -2.77 3.47
C GLY A 109 1.22 -2.13 3.43
N ASP A 110 1.39 -0.95 4.03
CA ASP A 110 2.67 -0.26 4.02
C ASP A 110 3.79 -1.11 4.67
N GLY A 111 4.98 -1.01 4.13
CA GLY A 111 6.11 -1.85 4.52
C GLY A 111 6.16 -3.22 3.81
N GLY A 112 5.09 -3.64 3.15
CA GLY A 112 5.06 -4.93 2.45
C GLY A 112 6.05 -4.98 1.29
N ASP A 113 6.08 -3.95 0.48
CA ASP A 113 7.02 -3.85 -0.66
C ASP A 113 8.46 -3.77 -0.17
N GLU A 114 8.71 -2.96 0.83
CA GLU A 114 10.02 -2.72 1.41
C GLU A 114 10.60 -3.99 2.01
N ASN A 115 9.80 -4.73 2.74
CA ASN A 115 10.25 -5.90 3.49
C ASN A 115 10.25 -7.19 2.65
N LEU A 116 9.31 -7.32 1.70
CA LEU A 116 9.24 -8.49 0.82
C LEU A 116 9.92 -8.28 -0.54
N LYS A 117 10.64 -7.19 -0.68
CA LYS A 117 11.49 -6.86 -1.84
C LYS A 117 10.73 -6.75 -3.16
N ASP A 118 9.51 -6.27 -3.09
CA ASP A 118 8.65 -6.05 -4.25
C ASP A 118 8.81 -4.63 -4.81
N TYR A 119 10.04 -4.26 -5.21
CA TYR A 119 10.31 -2.96 -5.81
C TYR A 119 10.22 -2.96 -7.32
N PRO A 120 9.47 -2.03 -7.92
CA PRO A 120 9.62 -1.73 -9.33
C PRO A 120 10.97 -1.02 -9.54
N ILE A 121 11.84 -1.63 -10.31
CA ILE A 121 13.15 -1.12 -10.65
C ILE A 121 13.09 -0.24 -11.89
N GLU A 122 11.98 -0.28 -12.56
CA GLU A 122 11.71 0.42 -13.81
C GLU A 122 11.86 1.95 -13.72
N ASP A 123 11.70 2.51 -12.51
CA ASP A 123 11.76 3.95 -12.30
C ASP A 123 13.20 4.50 -12.11
N ASN A 124 14.21 3.64 -12.01
CA ASN A 124 15.59 4.09 -11.89
C ASN A 124 16.56 3.20 -12.67
N PRO A 125 16.80 3.50 -13.95
CA PRO A 125 17.65 2.71 -14.83
C PRO A 125 19.12 2.64 -14.37
N GLU A 126 19.57 3.52 -13.50
CA GLU A 126 20.94 3.50 -12.97
C GLU A 126 21.10 2.51 -11.81
N LEU A 127 20.01 2.21 -11.11
CA LEU A 127 19.97 1.26 -10.00
C LEU A 127 19.31 -0.03 -10.48
N THR A 128 20.05 -0.86 -11.17
CA THR A 128 19.55 -2.18 -11.55
C THR A 128 19.43 -3.07 -10.32
N ILE A 129 18.47 -3.99 -10.32
CA ILE A 129 18.37 -5.06 -9.30
C ILE A 129 19.71 -5.74 -9.09
N ARG A 130 20.47 -5.93 -10.15
CA ARG A 130 21.80 -6.54 -10.07
C ARG A 130 22.76 -5.74 -9.19
N SER A 131 22.72 -4.40 -9.26
CA SER A 131 23.51 -3.56 -8.37
C SER A 131 23.05 -3.66 -6.94
N VAL A 132 21.75 -3.73 -6.71
CA VAL A 132 21.15 -3.88 -5.37
C VAL A 132 21.48 -5.25 -4.78
N LEU A 133 21.35 -6.33 -5.54
CA LEU A 133 21.65 -7.69 -5.09
C LEU A 133 23.15 -7.91 -4.87
N ASN A 134 24.01 -7.30 -5.66
CA ASN A 134 25.46 -7.42 -5.54
C ASN A 134 26.05 -6.63 -4.37
N ASN A 135 25.31 -5.72 -3.78
CA ASN A 135 25.75 -4.91 -2.66
C ASN A 135 24.74 -4.99 -1.53
N GLN A 136 25.05 -5.78 -0.52
CA GLN A 136 24.17 -5.94 0.66
C GLN A 136 23.83 -4.61 1.33
N MET A 137 24.76 -3.66 1.37
CA MET A 137 24.46 -2.35 1.94
C MET A 137 23.42 -1.59 1.11
N LEU A 138 23.50 -1.64 -0.22
CA LEU A 138 22.49 -1.05 -1.08
C LEU A 138 21.13 -1.71 -0.88
N TYR A 139 21.12 -2.99 -0.70
CA TYR A 139 19.91 -3.78 -0.49
C TYR A 139 19.24 -3.48 0.84
N HIS A 140 20.00 -3.39 1.93
CA HIS A 140 19.50 -3.08 3.27
C HIS A 140 19.28 -1.59 3.50
N GLU A 141 20.09 -0.73 2.88
CA GLU A 141 20.03 0.72 3.06
C GLU A 141 19.16 1.44 2.02
N GLY A 142 18.38 0.71 1.25
CA GLY A 142 17.51 1.30 0.26
C GLY A 142 18.31 1.97 -0.86
N TRP A 143 18.89 1.18 -1.74
CA TRP A 143 19.54 1.64 -2.95
C TRP A 143 20.90 2.34 -2.75
N GLY A 144 21.46 2.34 -1.55
CA GLY A 144 22.69 3.01 -1.22
C GLY A 144 22.65 4.54 -1.36
N VAL A 145 21.49 5.10 -1.64
CA VAL A 145 21.30 6.56 -1.75
C VAL A 145 20.87 7.07 -0.38
N HIS A 146 21.64 7.99 0.21
CA HIS A 146 21.37 8.54 1.52
C HIS A 146 19.96 9.10 1.69
N ALA A 147 19.42 9.71 0.66
CA ALA A 147 18.07 10.25 0.67
C ALA A 147 16.97 9.16 0.71
N ILE A 148 17.26 7.97 0.21
CA ILE A 148 16.29 6.88 0.09
C ILE A 148 16.37 5.92 1.25
N LYS A 149 17.56 5.71 1.81
CA LYS A 149 17.80 4.71 2.85
C LYS A 149 16.88 4.83 4.07
N HIS A 150 16.51 6.03 4.43
CA HIS A 150 15.62 6.28 5.56
C HIS A 150 14.14 6.09 5.25
N SER A 151 13.77 6.14 3.99
CA SER A 151 12.37 6.12 3.60
C SER A 151 11.90 4.79 3.05
N LEU A 152 12.78 3.97 2.50
CA LEU A 152 12.39 2.76 1.81
C LEU A 152 12.70 1.49 2.59
N THR A 153 13.91 0.99 2.46
CA THR A 153 14.27 -0.31 3.01
C THR A 153 14.90 -0.23 4.40
N TYR A 154 15.62 0.84 4.68
CA TYR A 154 16.32 0.97 5.96
C TYR A 154 15.37 0.99 7.16
N SER A 155 14.26 1.70 7.04
CA SER A 155 13.23 1.76 8.10
C SER A 155 12.16 0.67 7.98
N GLY A 156 12.31 -0.28 7.05
CA GLY A 156 11.28 -1.28 6.78
C GLY A 156 9.94 -0.67 6.35
N GLY A 157 9.96 0.51 5.74
CA GLY A 157 8.76 1.23 5.33
C GLY A 157 8.11 2.10 6.42
N GLN A 158 8.61 2.06 7.67
CA GLN A 158 7.98 2.77 8.79
C GLN A 158 7.91 4.29 8.59
N SER A 159 8.95 4.91 8.03
CA SER A 159 8.95 6.35 7.81
C SER A 159 7.91 6.78 6.77
N ARG A 160 7.70 5.99 5.75
CA ARG A 160 6.67 6.22 4.74
C ARG A 160 5.27 5.96 5.27
N GLY A 161 5.08 4.86 5.97
CA GLY A 161 3.82 4.53 6.61
C GLY A 161 3.37 5.62 7.58
N HIS A 162 4.32 6.26 8.30
CA HIS A 162 4.00 7.38 9.17
C HIS A 162 3.34 8.54 8.40
N VAL A 163 3.92 8.95 7.29
CA VAL A 163 3.42 10.09 6.50
C VAL A 163 2.16 9.73 5.73
N ARG A 164 2.16 8.58 5.06
CA ARG A 164 1.11 8.22 4.08
C ARG A 164 -0.17 7.72 4.72
N THR A 165 -0.06 6.99 5.82
CA THR A 165 -1.18 6.26 6.41
C THR A 165 -1.44 6.66 7.86
N TRP A 166 -0.43 6.63 8.71
CA TRP A 166 -0.63 6.83 10.15
C TRP A 166 -1.00 8.27 10.51
N ALA A 167 -0.36 9.27 9.90
CA ALA A 167 -0.70 10.67 10.16
C ALA A 167 -2.13 10.99 9.68
N PRO A 168 -2.55 10.63 8.45
CA PRO A 168 -3.94 10.73 8.03
C PRO A 168 -4.91 9.98 8.95
N ALA A 169 -4.64 8.73 9.28
CA ALA A 169 -5.51 7.94 10.15
C ALA A 169 -5.68 8.58 11.54
N ARG A 170 -4.59 9.01 12.15
CA ARG A 170 -4.61 9.69 13.46
C ARG A 170 -5.34 11.01 13.44
N HIS A 171 -5.18 11.80 12.37
CA HIS A 171 -5.89 13.06 12.21
C HIS A 171 -7.40 12.87 12.31
N PHE A 172 -7.93 11.79 11.74
CA PHE A 172 -9.36 11.42 11.84
C PHE A 172 -9.70 10.55 13.04
N GLY A 173 -8.81 10.42 14.03
CA GLY A 173 -9.08 9.71 15.28
C GLY A 173 -9.05 8.19 15.16
N PHE A 174 -8.42 7.64 14.13
CA PHE A 174 -8.16 6.21 14.03
C PHE A 174 -6.83 5.82 14.66
N SER A 175 -6.75 4.60 15.16
CA SER A 175 -5.50 3.91 15.45
C SER A 175 -5.13 3.09 14.20
N GLY A 176 -4.24 3.66 13.39
CA GLY A 176 -3.72 2.98 12.19
C GLY A 176 -2.47 2.15 12.52
N PHE A 177 -2.29 1.05 11.80
CA PHE A 177 -1.06 0.27 11.86
C PHE A 177 -0.81 -0.50 10.56
N SER A 178 0.47 -0.71 10.30
CA SER A 178 0.95 -1.46 9.13
C SER A 178 1.57 -2.77 9.62
N PRO A 179 0.88 -3.91 9.51
CA PRO A 179 1.40 -5.18 10.01
C PRO A 179 2.75 -5.57 9.41
N PHE A 180 3.01 -5.23 8.15
CA PHE A 180 4.30 -5.50 7.50
C PHE A 180 5.45 -4.63 8.03
N ALA A 181 5.17 -3.50 8.65
CA ALA A 181 6.16 -2.60 9.26
C ALA A 181 6.37 -2.85 10.75
N LEU A 182 5.82 -3.93 11.31
CA LEU A 182 6.10 -4.33 12.68
C LEU A 182 7.52 -4.88 12.80
N PRO A 183 8.28 -4.53 13.87
CA PRO A 183 9.68 -4.93 14.02
C PRO A 183 9.92 -6.44 13.87
N ASN A 184 9.08 -7.26 14.45
CA ASN A 184 9.19 -8.72 14.35
C ASN A 184 8.91 -9.25 12.93
N VAL A 185 8.08 -8.58 12.15
CA VAL A 185 7.83 -8.93 10.75
C VAL A 185 9.01 -8.51 9.88
N ILE A 186 9.57 -7.34 10.14
CA ILE A 186 10.80 -6.86 9.46
C ILE A 186 11.95 -7.83 9.72
N GLU A 187 12.17 -8.22 10.97
CA GLU A 187 13.22 -9.19 11.35
C GLU A 187 13.09 -10.52 10.59
N VAL A 188 11.87 -11.07 10.52
CA VAL A 188 11.60 -12.29 9.75
C VAL A 188 11.85 -12.08 8.26
N ALA A 189 11.39 -10.95 7.71
CA ALA A 189 11.57 -10.64 6.30
C ALA A 189 13.05 -10.44 5.92
N GLU A 190 13.84 -9.81 6.78
CA GLU A 190 15.29 -9.68 6.61
C GLU A 190 16.02 -11.02 6.64
N GLY A 191 15.48 -12.00 7.37
CA GLY A 191 15.99 -13.37 7.39
C GLY A 191 15.69 -14.18 6.13
N ILE A 192 14.85 -13.70 5.21
CA ILE A 192 14.58 -14.40 3.96
C ILE A 192 15.78 -14.24 3.01
N PRO A 193 16.43 -15.34 2.58
CA PRO A 193 17.62 -15.26 1.74
C PRO A 193 17.28 -14.99 0.27
N PHE A 194 16.75 -13.81 -0.01
CA PHE A 194 16.29 -13.44 -1.36
C PHE A 194 17.38 -13.56 -2.42
N ILE A 195 18.63 -13.26 -2.07
CA ILE A 195 19.77 -13.34 -2.99
C ILE A 195 20.02 -14.80 -3.39
N GLU A 196 20.03 -15.71 -2.44
CA GLU A 196 20.22 -17.14 -2.67
C GLU A 196 19.04 -17.74 -3.43
N LEU A 197 17.80 -17.34 -3.08
CA LEU A 197 16.58 -17.81 -3.75
C LEU A 197 16.50 -17.36 -5.20
N THR A 198 17.10 -16.23 -5.53
CA THR A 198 17.13 -15.70 -6.90
C THR A 198 18.37 -16.12 -7.68
N GLU A 199 19.35 -16.78 -7.01
CA GLU A 199 20.63 -17.15 -7.65
C GLU A 199 21.30 -15.94 -8.34
N TRP A 200 21.19 -14.73 -7.77
CA TRP A 200 21.68 -13.48 -8.32
C TRP A 200 21.04 -13.05 -9.65
N ASP A 201 19.90 -13.67 -10.00
CA ASP A 201 19.15 -13.33 -11.19
C ASP A 201 18.03 -12.32 -10.87
N HIS A 202 18.09 -11.13 -11.50
CA HIS A 202 17.08 -10.10 -11.26
C HIS A 202 15.71 -10.46 -11.85
N GLY A 203 15.64 -11.26 -12.90
CA GLY A 203 14.39 -11.77 -13.45
C GLY A 203 13.66 -12.64 -12.42
N LYS A 204 14.41 -13.55 -11.78
CA LYS A 204 13.85 -14.38 -10.70
C LYS A 204 13.37 -13.57 -9.50
N LEU A 205 14.04 -12.47 -9.15
CA LEU A 205 13.57 -11.60 -8.08
C LEU A 205 12.22 -10.99 -8.43
N TYR A 206 12.04 -10.57 -9.67
CA TYR A 206 10.79 -10.03 -10.15
C TYR A 206 9.68 -11.08 -10.13
N ASP A 207 9.99 -12.32 -10.50
CA ASP A 207 9.06 -13.45 -10.45
C ASP A 207 8.65 -13.84 -9.01
N LEU A 208 9.52 -13.61 -8.03
CA LEU A 208 9.20 -13.78 -6.61
C LEU A 208 8.25 -12.71 -6.07
N LYS A 209 7.99 -11.69 -6.86
CA LYS A 209 7.08 -10.61 -6.53
C LYS A 209 5.71 -11.14 -6.12
N GLY A 210 5.30 -10.79 -4.91
CA GLY A 210 4.04 -11.27 -4.35
C GLY A 210 4.02 -12.76 -3.98
N GLU A 211 5.00 -13.55 -4.40
CA GLU A 211 5.02 -15.00 -4.16
C GLU A 211 5.13 -15.34 -2.67
N VAL A 212 5.97 -14.61 -1.92
CA VAL A 212 6.10 -14.80 -0.47
C VAL A 212 4.76 -14.56 0.23
N ALA A 213 4.08 -13.44 -0.12
CA ALA A 213 2.77 -13.12 0.44
C ALA A 213 1.72 -14.15 0.01
N ARG A 214 1.70 -14.57 -1.25
CA ARG A 214 0.78 -15.57 -1.78
C ARG A 214 0.92 -16.91 -1.06
N ARG A 215 2.14 -17.44 -0.97
CA ARG A 215 2.40 -18.71 -0.26
C ARG A 215 2.09 -18.63 1.23
N GLY A 216 2.41 -17.49 1.85
CA GLY A 216 2.07 -17.28 3.26
C GLY A 216 0.57 -17.27 3.51
N VAL A 217 -0.21 -16.60 2.66
CA VAL A 217 -1.67 -16.61 2.74
C VAL A 217 -2.22 -18.01 2.52
N GLU A 218 -1.76 -18.72 1.48
CA GLU A 218 -2.22 -20.08 1.17
C GLU A 218 -1.91 -21.05 2.32
N ALA A 219 -0.71 -21.00 2.89
CA ALA A 219 -0.33 -21.83 4.03
C ALA A 219 -1.18 -21.59 5.28
N ILE A 220 -1.60 -20.33 5.52
CA ILE A 220 -2.37 -19.95 6.70
C ILE A 220 -3.87 -20.20 6.51
N THR A 221 -4.38 -19.88 5.32
CA THR A 221 -5.83 -19.79 5.07
C THR A 221 -6.37 -20.92 4.18
N GLY A 222 -5.52 -21.61 3.43
CA GLY A 222 -5.90 -22.54 2.37
C GLY A 222 -6.43 -21.86 1.10
N ILE A 223 -6.37 -20.53 1.01
CA ILE A 223 -6.86 -19.76 -0.13
C ILE A 223 -5.69 -19.41 -1.04
N THR A 224 -5.78 -19.78 -2.31
CA THR A 224 -4.83 -19.34 -3.34
C THR A 224 -5.18 -17.92 -3.75
N MET A 225 -4.34 -16.98 -3.33
CA MET A 225 -4.53 -15.56 -3.58
C MET A 225 -4.04 -15.19 -4.99
N PRO A 226 -4.83 -14.47 -5.82
CA PRO A 226 -4.32 -13.92 -7.07
C PRO A 226 -3.26 -12.84 -6.79
N VAL A 227 -2.30 -12.73 -7.71
CA VAL A 227 -1.28 -11.69 -7.69
C VAL A 227 -1.45 -10.82 -8.92
N PHE A 228 -1.59 -9.52 -8.72
CA PHE A 228 -1.74 -8.54 -9.79
C PHE A 228 -0.47 -7.73 -9.97
N GLU A 229 -0.32 -7.15 -11.14
CA GLU A 229 0.73 -6.20 -11.43
C GLU A 229 0.63 -4.99 -10.50
N LYS A 230 1.77 -4.52 -10.00
CA LYS A 230 1.84 -3.42 -9.06
C LYS A 230 1.43 -2.11 -9.72
N ARG A 231 0.63 -1.33 -9.01
CA ARG A 231 0.29 0.06 -9.34
C ARG A 231 0.60 0.96 -8.16
N ARG A 232 0.91 2.21 -8.44
CA ARG A 232 1.05 3.23 -7.39
C ARG A 232 -0.34 3.65 -6.93
N PHE A 233 -0.57 3.72 -5.63
CA PHE A 233 -1.85 4.06 -5.02
C PHE A 233 -2.43 5.38 -5.57
N GLN A 234 -1.63 6.43 -5.62
CA GLN A 234 -2.09 7.72 -6.11
C GLN A 234 -2.49 7.73 -7.60
N HIS A 235 -1.88 6.87 -8.42
CA HIS A 235 -2.22 6.72 -9.85
C HIS A 235 -3.37 5.74 -10.09
N GLY A 236 -3.69 4.92 -9.10
CA GLY A 236 -4.81 3.97 -9.18
C GLY A 236 -6.13 4.57 -8.70
N ALA A 237 -6.08 5.53 -7.77
CA ALA A 237 -7.27 6.19 -7.22
C ALA A 237 -7.82 7.30 -8.14
N VAL A 238 -6.96 7.94 -8.96
CA VAL A 238 -7.30 8.99 -9.92
C VAL A 238 -6.89 8.52 -11.32
N ASP A 239 -7.65 8.84 -12.34
CA ASP A 239 -7.23 8.55 -13.70
C ASP A 239 -5.99 9.40 -14.09
N LYS A 240 -5.16 8.83 -14.97
CA LYS A 240 -3.88 9.43 -15.34
C LYS A 240 -4.02 10.84 -15.96
N ALA A 241 -5.09 11.10 -16.67
CA ALA A 241 -5.30 12.38 -17.34
C ALA A 241 -5.59 13.50 -16.34
N SER A 242 -6.21 13.16 -15.21
CA SER A 242 -6.60 14.12 -14.17
C SER A 242 -5.58 14.22 -13.03
N PHE A 243 -4.54 13.40 -13.06
CA PHE A 243 -3.54 13.39 -11.98
C PHE A 243 -2.80 14.73 -11.87
N ASP A 244 -2.40 15.30 -13.02
CA ASP A 244 -1.69 16.58 -13.08
C ASP A 244 -2.59 17.76 -12.69
N ASP A 245 -3.91 17.64 -12.84
CA ASP A 245 -4.87 18.68 -12.39
C ASP A 245 -4.97 18.70 -10.86
N VAL A 246 -4.84 17.53 -10.20
CA VAL A 246 -4.87 17.41 -8.74
C VAL A 246 -3.51 17.77 -8.13
N PHE A 247 -2.42 17.46 -8.83
CA PHE A 247 -1.04 17.66 -8.36
C PHE A 247 -0.23 18.39 -9.42
N PRO A 248 -0.38 19.72 -9.54
CA PRO A 248 0.36 20.53 -10.50
C PRO A 248 1.87 20.42 -10.26
N ALA A 249 2.62 20.10 -11.31
CA ALA A 249 4.07 19.90 -11.21
C ALA A 249 4.83 21.15 -10.75
N ASP A 250 4.28 22.32 -11.02
CA ASP A 250 4.89 23.62 -10.69
C ASP A 250 4.67 24.01 -9.21
N GLU A 251 3.83 23.31 -8.47
CA GLU A 251 3.47 23.62 -7.08
C GLU A 251 4.00 22.57 -6.07
N LEU A 252 4.44 21.44 -6.55
CA LEU A 252 5.00 20.33 -5.78
C LEU A 252 6.50 20.17 -6.07
#